data_8f1094c5e975e2ed3151254de799d2a9
#
_entry.id   8f1094c5e975e2ed3151254de799d2a9
#
_cell.length_a   1.000
_cell.length_b   1.000
_cell.length_c   1.000
_cell.angle_alpha   90.00
_cell.angle_beta   90.00
_cell.angle_gamma   90.00
#
_symmetry.space_group_name_H-M   'P 1'
#
loop_
_entity.id
_entity.type
_entity.pdbx_description
1 polymer ?
#
loop_
_entity_poly.entity_id
_entity_poly.type
_entity_poly.pdbx_seq_one_letter_code
_entity_poly.pdbx_strand_id
1 'polypeptide(L)'
;MRPPRPDAPARRLAPPCAAAYNAKNNVGSPVMSFAHRHLLGIEHLSQDDITTLLDLADSYADLNRQPHKHSDALSGLTQINMFFENSTRTQASFEIAGKRLGADVMNMAMQASSIKKGETLIDTAMTLNAMHPDLLVVRHPQSGAVDLLAQKVNCAVLNAGDGRHEHPTQALLDALTIRRAKG
;
A
#
# COMPACT_ATOMS: atom_id res chain seq x y z
N MET A 1 -4.44 -34.33 -33.81
CA MET A 1 -4.24 -34.08 -32.36
C MET A 1 -2.84 -33.56 -32.17
N ARG A 2 -2.67 -32.31 -31.73
CA ARG A 2 -1.34 -31.77 -31.35
C ARG A 2 -1.14 -32.01 -29.85
N PRO A 3 0.06 -32.40 -29.39
CA PRO A 3 0.34 -32.56 -27.96
C PRO A 3 0.34 -31.19 -27.25
N PRO A 4 0.00 -31.16 -25.94
CA PRO A 4 0.03 -29.93 -25.16
C PRO A 4 1.47 -29.41 -25.03
N ARG A 5 1.63 -28.08 -25.08
CA ARG A 5 2.94 -27.44 -24.86
C ARG A 5 3.33 -27.58 -23.38
N PRO A 6 4.61 -27.83 -23.06
CA PRO A 6 5.06 -27.85 -21.68
C PRO A 6 4.94 -26.45 -21.06
N ASP A 7 4.47 -26.41 -19.81
CA ASP A 7 4.29 -25.22 -19.00
C ASP A 7 5.62 -24.45 -18.88
N ALA A 8 5.59 -23.19 -19.28
CA ALA A 8 6.70 -22.28 -19.07
C ALA A 8 6.88 -22.05 -17.56
N PRO A 9 8.12 -22.07 -17.04
CA PRO A 9 8.35 -21.82 -15.61
C PRO A 9 7.87 -20.41 -15.26
N ALA A 10 7.09 -20.33 -14.20
CA ALA A 10 6.63 -19.07 -13.62
C ALA A 10 7.83 -18.15 -13.37
N ARG A 11 7.94 -17.04 -14.11
CA ARG A 11 8.92 -15.99 -13.85
C ARG A 11 8.64 -15.47 -12.43
N ARG A 12 9.53 -15.76 -11.50
CA ARG A 12 9.62 -15.01 -10.24
C ARG A 12 9.99 -13.58 -10.59
N LEU A 13 9.00 -12.71 -10.63
CA LEU A 13 9.23 -11.27 -10.69
C LEU A 13 9.79 -10.86 -9.33
N ALA A 14 11.05 -10.46 -9.31
CA ALA A 14 11.63 -9.77 -8.15
C ALA A 14 10.80 -8.50 -7.88
N PRO A 15 10.60 -8.09 -6.61
CA PRO A 15 9.80 -6.91 -6.29
C PRO A 15 10.51 -5.66 -6.87
N PRO A 16 9.88 -4.92 -7.79
CA PRO A 16 10.51 -3.78 -8.44
C PRO A 16 10.74 -2.58 -7.50
N CYS A 17 10.01 -2.51 -6.38
CA CYS A 17 10.05 -1.36 -5.49
C CYS A 17 11.38 -1.13 -4.73
N ALA A 18 12.00 -2.16 -4.18
CA ALA A 18 13.20 -1.98 -3.36
C ALA A 18 14.43 -1.57 -4.21
N ALA A 19 14.58 -2.13 -5.42
CA ALA A 19 15.71 -1.82 -6.30
C ALA A 19 15.60 -0.41 -6.93
N ALA A 20 14.40 0.05 -7.27
CA ALA A 20 14.16 1.37 -7.82
C ALA A 20 14.35 2.49 -6.79
N TYR A 21 13.97 2.25 -5.54
CA TYR A 21 14.16 3.19 -4.43
C TYR A 21 15.65 3.42 -4.15
N ASN A 22 16.47 2.37 -4.17
CA ASN A 22 17.90 2.45 -3.86
C ASN A 22 18.73 3.11 -4.96
N ALA A 23 18.30 3.07 -6.22
CA ALA A 23 19.05 3.62 -7.35
C ALA A 23 18.92 5.15 -7.47
N LYS A 24 17.87 5.76 -6.95
CA LYS A 24 17.59 7.20 -7.12
C LYS A 24 17.95 8.07 -5.91
N ASN A 25 18.06 7.49 -4.73
CA ASN A 25 18.37 8.24 -3.51
C ASN A 25 19.79 7.94 -3.05
N ASN A 26 20.75 8.76 -3.48
CA ASN A 26 22.17 8.70 -3.09
C ASN A 26 22.36 9.22 -1.63
N VAL A 27 21.58 8.73 -0.70
CA VAL A 27 21.72 8.98 0.73
C VAL A 27 22.39 7.76 1.33
N GLY A 28 23.61 7.92 1.82
CA GLY A 28 24.43 6.88 2.44
C GLY A 28 23.88 6.37 3.79
N SER A 29 22.61 6.00 3.82
CA SER A 29 21.97 5.31 4.96
C SER A 29 21.92 3.81 4.66
N PRO A 30 22.06 2.94 5.67
CA PRO A 30 21.97 1.50 5.48
C PRO A 30 20.64 1.18 4.78
N VAL A 31 20.73 0.36 3.74
CA VAL A 31 19.56 -0.13 2.98
C VAL A 31 18.61 -0.80 3.97
N MET A 32 17.57 -0.10 4.37
CA MET A 32 16.52 -0.66 5.19
C MET A 32 15.70 -1.60 4.32
N SER A 33 15.92 -2.89 4.45
CA SER A 33 15.16 -3.90 3.71
C SER A 33 13.86 -4.21 4.45
N PHE A 34 12.79 -3.51 4.12
CA PHE A 34 11.46 -3.95 4.50
C PHE A 34 11.06 -5.13 3.61
N ALA A 35 10.97 -6.32 4.21
CA ALA A 35 10.82 -7.57 3.47
C ALA A 35 9.37 -7.87 3.02
N HIS A 36 8.39 -7.12 3.52
CA HIS A 36 6.98 -7.37 3.27
C HIS A 36 6.51 -6.68 1.99
N ARG A 37 5.84 -7.43 1.12
CA ARG A 37 5.21 -6.90 -0.09
C ARG A 37 3.94 -6.12 0.22
N HIS A 38 3.16 -6.60 1.20
CA HIS A 38 1.89 -6.04 1.63
C HIS A 38 1.99 -5.59 3.08
N LEU A 39 1.17 -4.62 3.47
CA LEU A 39 0.95 -4.25 4.86
C LEU A 39 -0.53 -4.49 5.19
N LEU A 40 -0.86 -5.72 5.60
CA LEU A 40 -2.25 -6.15 5.84
C LEU A 40 -2.64 -6.03 7.31
N GLY A 41 -1.68 -6.19 8.22
CA GLY A 41 -1.82 -6.09 9.67
C GLY A 41 -0.48 -5.83 10.32
N ILE A 42 -0.46 -5.71 11.65
CA ILE A 42 0.76 -5.55 12.44
C ILE A 42 1.27 -6.89 13.02
N GLU A 43 0.45 -7.91 13.02
CA GLU A 43 0.73 -9.21 13.63
C GLU A 43 2.01 -9.88 13.09
N HIS A 44 2.29 -9.68 11.79
CA HIS A 44 3.42 -10.30 11.11
C HIS A 44 4.66 -9.42 11.03
N LEU A 45 4.62 -8.21 11.61
CA LEU A 45 5.75 -7.31 11.65
C LEU A 45 6.66 -7.65 12.83
N SER A 46 7.96 -7.77 12.57
CA SER A 46 8.95 -7.85 13.63
C SER A 46 9.12 -6.49 14.34
N GLN A 47 9.78 -6.50 15.49
CA GLN A 47 10.14 -5.26 16.18
C GLN A 47 11.00 -4.35 15.29
N ASP A 48 11.90 -4.93 14.50
CA ASP A 48 12.78 -4.20 13.59
C ASP A 48 11.99 -3.57 12.44
N ASP A 49 10.98 -4.28 11.89
CA ASP A 49 10.08 -3.74 10.88
C ASP A 49 9.31 -2.53 11.41
N ILE A 50 8.75 -2.65 12.62
CA ILE A 50 8.00 -1.56 13.26
C ILE A 50 8.92 -0.37 13.50
N THR A 51 10.10 -0.58 14.07
CA THR A 51 11.07 0.49 14.33
C THR A 51 11.47 1.20 13.04
N THR A 52 11.75 0.42 12.00
CA THR A 52 12.06 0.92 10.65
C THR A 52 10.96 1.82 10.10
N LEU A 53 9.69 1.38 10.20
CA LEU A 53 8.55 2.16 9.73
C LEU A 53 8.36 3.45 10.55
N LEU A 54 8.56 3.40 11.87
CA LEU A 54 8.46 4.58 12.73
C LEU A 54 9.57 5.59 12.45
N ASP A 55 10.81 5.14 12.22
CA ASP A 55 11.94 6.02 11.90
C ASP A 55 11.76 6.69 10.54
N LEU A 56 11.27 5.92 9.55
CA LEU A 56 10.91 6.45 8.25
C LEU A 56 9.77 7.48 8.36
N ALA A 57 8.75 7.21 9.19
CA ALA A 57 7.66 8.14 9.42
C ALA A 57 8.13 9.45 10.09
N ASP A 58 9.10 9.39 10.99
CA ASP A 58 9.72 10.59 11.58
C ASP A 58 10.40 11.45 10.50
N SER A 59 11.15 10.85 9.58
CA SER A 59 11.81 11.57 8.48
C SER A 59 10.80 12.25 7.55
N TYR A 60 9.70 11.58 7.20
CA TYR A 60 8.64 12.16 6.38
C TYR A 60 7.78 13.20 7.12
N ALA A 61 7.67 13.12 8.45
CA ALA A 61 7.04 14.17 9.23
C ALA A 61 7.81 15.50 9.12
N ASP A 62 9.14 15.44 9.04
CA ASP A 62 9.98 16.62 8.81
C ASP A 62 9.85 17.15 7.38
N LEU A 63 9.78 16.29 6.38
CA LEU A 63 9.46 16.70 5.01
C LEU A 63 8.12 17.45 4.94
N ASN A 64 7.12 17.02 5.68
CA ASN A 64 5.80 17.65 5.72
C ASN A 64 5.79 19.07 6.31
N ARG A 65 6.83 19.45 7.04
CA ARG A 65 7.02 20.79 7.62
C ARG A 65 7.79 21.73 6.69
N GLN A 66 8.42 21.20 5.62
CA GLN A 66 9.15 21.99 4.65
C GLN A 66 8.21 22.82 3.77
N PRO A 67 8.68 23.95 3.20
CA PRO A 67 7.93 24.69 2.18
C PRO A 67 7.60 23.83 0.95
N HIS A 68 8.55 23.02 0.50
CA HIS A 68 8.40 22.06 -0.60
C HIS A 68 8.17 20.65 -0.03
N LYS A 69 6.91 20.24 -0.03
CA LYS A 69 6.45 18.94 0.54
C LYS A 69 6.37 17.86 -0.53
N HIS A 70 7.39 17.73 -1.35
CA HIS A 70 7.40 16.80 -2.48
C HIS A 70 8.67 15.95 -2.46
N SER A 71 8.53 14.70 -2.87
CA SER A 71 9.60 13.73 -3.07
C SER A 71 9.27 12.91 -4.30
N ASP A 72 10.30 12.50 -5.05
CA ASP A 72 10.15 11.65 -6.24
C ASP A 72 10.24 10.15 -5.92
N ALA A 73 10.08 9.77 -4.64
CA ALA A 73 10.26 8.39 -4.18
C ALA A 73 9.35 7.38 -4.90
N LEU A 74 8.14 7.80 -5.29
CA LEU A 74 7.17 6.98 -6.02
C LEU A 74 6.89 7.53 -7.43
N SER A 75 7.78 8.34 -7.99
CA SER A 75 7.61 8.90 -9.33
C SER A 75 7.52 7.80 -10.39
N GLY A 76 6.46 7.86 -11.20
CA GLY A 76 6.14 6.88 -12.24
C GLY A 76 5.45 5.63 -11.72
N LEU A 77 5.07 5.57 -10.44
CA LEU A 77 4.26 4.51 -9.86
C LEU A 77 2.80 4.94 -9.72
N THR A 78 1.88 4.00 -9.89
CA THR A 78 0.44 4.23 -9.81
C THR A 78 -0.11 3.69 -8.49
N GLN A 79 -0.73 4.58 -7.71
CA GLN A 79 -1.46 4.26 -6.49
C GLN A 79 -2.96 4.34 -6.73
N ILE A 80 -3.71 3.28 -6.40
CA ILE A 80 -5.18 3.29 -6.43
C ILE A 80 -5.71 3.17 -5.00
N ASN A 81 -6.50 4.16 -4.58
CA ASN A 81 -7.21 4.15 -3.31
C ASN A 81 -8.63 3.63 -3.51
N MET A 82 -8.93 2.47 -2.94
CA MET A 82 -10.16 1.71 -3.12
C MET A 82 -10.94 1.66 -1.80
N PHE A 83 -11.96 2.49 -1.67
CA PHE A 83 -12.72 2.64 -0.44
C PHE A 83 -14.15 2.14 -0.62
N PHE A 84 -14.50 1.04 0.07
CA PHE A 84 -15.84 0.45 0.10
C PHE A 84 -16.74 1.03 1.20
N GLU A 85 -16.16 1.82 2.09
CA GLU A 85 -16.90 2.61 3.09
C GLU A 85 -16.35 4.03 3.17
N ASN A 86 -17.20 4.96 3.59
CA ASN A 86 -16.82 6.37 3.69
C ASN A 86 -15.79 6.58 4.80
N SER A 87 -14.64 7.10 4.45
CA SER A 87 -13.60 7.52 5.37
C SER A 87 -12.80 8.69 4.82
N THR A 88 -13.37 9.88 4.96
CA THR A 88 -12.77 11.11 4.40
C THR A 88 -11.34 11.35 4.88
N ARG A 89 -11.07 11.18 6.18
CA ARG A 89 -9.73 11.39 6.74
C ARG A 89 -8.72 10.39 6.20
N THR A 90 -9.05 9.10 6.22
CA THR A 90 -8.14 8.04 5.76
C THR A 90 -7.88 8.17 4.27
N GLN A 91 -8.91 8.36 3.46
CA GLN A 91 -8.75 8.54 2.02
C GLN A 91 -7.90 9.76 1.69
N ALA A 92 -8.19 10.91 2.29
CA ALA A 92 -7.42 12.14 2.07
C ALA A 92 -5.95 11.98 2.50
N SER A 93 -5.67 11.28 3.60
CA SER A 93 -4.29 11.07 4.07
C SER A 93 -3.48 10.21 3.09
N PHE A 94 -4.03 9.13 2.57
CA PHE A 94 -3.36 8.30 1.56
C PHE A 94 -3.22 9.02 0.21
N GLU A 95 -4.23 9.81 -0.20
CA GLU A 95 -4.14 10.61 -1.41
C GLU A 95 -3.02 11.65 -1.32
N ILE A 96 -2.97 12.41 -0.23
CA ILE A 96 -1.92 13.41 -0.01
C ILE A 96 -0.55 12.77 0.08
N ALA A 97 -0.41 11.62 0.77
CA ALA A 97 0.84 10.90 0.90
C ALA A 97 1.37 10.46 -0.46
N GLY A 98 0.54 9.80 -1.28
CA GLY A 98 0.95 9.37 -2.63
C GLY A 98 1.37 10.53 -3.51
N LYS A 99 0.59 11.60 -3.54
CA LYS A 99 0.90 12.82 -4.33
C LYS A 99 2.21 13.50 -3.87
N ARG A 100 2.46 13.56 -2.56
CA ARG A 100 3.72 14.11 -2.02
C ARG A 100 4.93 13.25 -2.32
N LEU A 101 4.73 11.96 -2.48
CA LEU A 101 5.78 11.02 -2.88
C LEU A 101 5.96 10.91 -4.40
N GLY A 102 5.18 11.66 -5.20
CA GLY A 102 5.30 11.72 -6.65
C GLY A 102 4.54 10.62 -7.41
N ALA A 103 3.67 9.87 -6.72
CA ALA A 103 2.85 8.84 -7.38
C ALA A 103 1.70 9.44 -8.18
N ASP A 104 1.28 8.75 -9.24
CA ASP A 104 -0.02 8.95 -9.89
C ASP A 104 -1.11 8.33 -9.02
N VAL A 105 -1.95 9.17 -8.40
CA VAL A 105 -2.95 8.73 -7.43
C VAL A 105 -4.35 8.79 -8.00
N MET A 106 -5.05 7.66 -7.98
CA MET A 106 -6.47 7.54 -8.35
C MET A 106 -7.32 7.14 -7.14
N ASN A 107 -8.39 7.88 -6.86
CA ASN A 107 -9.37 7.52 -5.84
C ASN A 107 -10.60 6.88 -6.48
N MET A 108 -11.01 5.73 -5.94
CA MET A 108 -12.21 5.02 -6.35
C MET A 108 -13.19 4.89 -5.19
N ALA A 109 -14.33 5.56 -5.31
CA ALA A 109 -15.45 5.39 -4.39
C ALA A 109 -16.33 4.23 -4.86
N MET A 110 -16.23 3.07 -4.19
CA MET A 110 -16.87 1.82 -4.60
C MET A 110 -18.36 1.71 -4.19
N GLN A 111 -18.90 2.70 -3.46
CA GLN A 111 -20.20 2.58 -2.79
C GLN A 111 -21.43 2.59 -3.70
N ALA A 112 -21.36 3.11 -4.92
CA ALA A 112 -22.59 3.42 -5.63
C ALA A 112 -22.83 2.62 -6.94
N SER A 113 -21.82 2.07 -7.57
CA SER A 113 -21.91 1.61 -8.95
C SER A 113 -21.73 0.10 -9.14
N SER A 114 -20.66 -0.48 -8.62
CA SER A 114 -20.27 -1.86 -8.94
C SER A 114 -21.03 -2.90 -8.11
N ILE A 115 -21.22 -2.65 -6.81
CA ILE A 115 -21.97 -3.59 -5.93
C ILE A 115 -23.44 -3.71 -6.35
N LYS A 116 -24.04 -2.62 -6.85
CA LYS A 116 -25.43 -2.64 -7.38
C LYS A 116 -25.57 -3.45 -8.65
N LYS A 117 -24.47 -3.71 -9.37
CA LYS A 117 -24.45 -4.49 -10.62
C LYS A 117 -24.10 -5.96 -10.39
N GLY A 118 -23.93 -6.42 -9.14
CA GLY A 118 -23.60 -7.80 -8.80
C GLY A 118 -22.11 -8.16 -8.99
N GLU A 119 -21.22 -7.19 -9.21
CA GLU A 119 -19.78 -7.42 -9.24
C GLU A 119 -19.28 -7.80 -7.85
N THR A 120 -18.44 -8.83 -7.80
CA THR A 120 -17.77 -9.24 -6.56
C THR A 120 -16.52 -8.40 -6.30
N LEU A 121 -16.02 -8.42 -5.05
CA LEU A 121 -14.74 -7.82 -4.69
C LEU A 121 -13.60 -8.36 -5.58
N ILE A 122 -13.65 -9.66 -5.91
CA ILE A 122 -12.64 -10.32 -6.74
C ILE A 122 -12.71 -9.80 -8.18
N ASP A 123 -13.89 -9.63 -8.75
CA ASP A 123 -14.05 -9.11 -10.13
C ASP A 123 -13.47 -7.69 -10.22
N THR A 124 -13.77 -6.85 -9.23
CA THR A 124 -13.21 -5.51 -9.13
C THR A 124 -11.67 -5.55 -9.01
N ALA A 125 -11.15 -6.42 -8.15
CA ALA A 125 -9.70 -6.59 -7.96
C ALA A 125 -9.01 -7.05 -9.27
N MET A 126 -9.60 -7.99 -10.00
CA MET A 126 -9.05 -8.47 -11.28
C MET A 126 -9.07 -7.37 -12.35
N THR A 127 -10.13 -6.57 -12.40
CA THR A 127 -10.23 -5.43 -13.33
C THR A 127 -9.13 -4.40 -13.03
N LEU A 128 -8.92 -4.07 -11.76
CA LEU A 128 -7.87 -3.13 -11.37
C LEU A 128 -6.47 -3.71 -11.59
N ASN A 129 -6.28 -5.00 -11.31
CA ASN A 129 -5.01 -5.68 -11.56
C ASN A 129 -4.61 -5.64 -13.02
N ALA A 130 -5.58 -5.67 -13.95
CA ALA A 130 -5.34 -5.53 -15.39
C ALA A 130 -4.87 -4.12 -15.81
N MET A 131 -5.07 -3.11 -14.94
CA MET A 131 -4.54 -1.74 -15.14
C MET A 131 -3.09 -1.60 -14.67
N HIS A 132 -2.49 -2.68 -14.14
CA HIS A 132 -1.11 -2.74 -13.64
C HIS A 132 -0.75 -1.65 -12.61
N PRO A 133 -1.54 -1.46 -11.54
CA PRO A 133 -1.14 -0.56 -10.47
C PRO A 133 0.08 -1.12 -9.72
N ASP A 134 0.84 -0.24 -9.08
CA ASP A 134 1.96 -0.63 -8.21
C ASP A 134 1.52 -0.78 -6.76
N LEU A 135 0.51 -0.01 -6.35
CA LEU A 135 -0.01 0.02 -5.00
C LEU A 135 -1.55 0.14 -4.98
N LEU A 136 -2.19 -0.76 -4.24
CA LEU A 136 -3.59 -0.64 -3.84
C LEU A 136 -3.69 -0.29 -2.35
N VAL A 137 -4.40 0.77 -2.05
CA VAL A 137 -4.81 1.14 -0.68
C VAL A 137 -6.28 0.78 -0.53
N VAL A 138 -6.60 -0.19 0.32
CA VAL A 138 -7.94 -0.77 0.38
C VAL A 138 -8.55 -0.58 1.76
N ARG A 139 -9.78 -0.04 1.79
CA ARG A 139 -10.63 -0.01 2.98
C ARG A 139 -11.93 -0.75 2.71
N HIS A 140 -12.28 -1.72 3.57
CA HIS A 140 -13.45 -2.58 3.37
C HIS A 140 -14.21 -2.78 4.70
N PRO A 141 -15.55 -2.84 4.70
CA PRO A 141 -16.33 -3.05 5.93
C PRO A 141 -16.25 -4.48 6.49
N GLN A 142 -15.81 -5.45 5.71
CA GLN A 142 -15.70 -6.85 6.13
C GLN A 142 -14.25 -7.21 6.47
N SER A 143 -14.05 -7.81 7.65
CA SER A 143 -12.75 -8.33 8.09
C SER A 143 -12.25 -9.44 7.15
N GLY A 144 -10.95 -9.43 6.83
CA GLY A 144 -10.30 -10.38 5.94
C GLY A 144 -10.47 -10.10 4.43
N ALA A 145 -11.32 -9.14 4.05
CA ALA A 145 -11.54 -8.81 2.64
C ALA A 145 -10.28 -8.27 1.97
N VAL A 146 -9.48 -7.49 2.69
CA VAL A 146 -8.22 -6.94 2.17
C VAL A 146 -7.17 -8.02 1.98
N ASP A 147 -7.10 -9.00 2.88
CA ASP A 147 -6.22 -10.16 2.76
C ASP A 147 -6.59 -11.01 1.53
N LEU A 148 -7.88 -11.32 1.37
CA LEU A 148 -8.38 -12.04 0.19
C LEU A 148 -8.01 -11.31 -1.11
N LEU A 149 -8.13 -9.99 -1.14
CA LEU A 149 -7.77 -9.19 -2.31
C LEU A 149 -6.26 -9.24 -2.58
N ALA A 150 -5.43 -9.14 -1.54
CA ALA A 150 -3.97 -9.20 -1.67
C ALA A 150 -3.48 -10.50 -2.31
N GLN A 151 -4.18 -11.61 -2.10
CA GLN A 151 -3.89 -12.90 -2.74
C GLN A 151 -4.24 -12.96 -4.24
N LYS A 152 -5.01 -12.01 -4.75
CA LYS A 152 -5.54 -12.01 -6.13
C LYS A 152 -4.91 -10.96 -7.04
N VAL A 153 -4.10 -10.05 -6.49
CA VAL A 153 -3.48 -8.96 -7.25
C VAL A 153 -1.97 -9.08 -7.32
N ASN A 154 -1.38 -8.48 -8.35
CA ASN A 154 0.06 -8.52 -8.60
C ASN A 154 0.83 -7.29 -8.09
N CYS A 155 0.17 -6.39 -7.35
CA CYS A 155 0.75 -5.17 -6.79
C CYS A 155 0.87 -5.25 -5.26
N ALA A 156 1.51 -4.27 -4.65
CA ALA A 156 1.50 -4.10 -3.20
C ALA A 156 0.09 -3.73 -2.71
N VAL A 157 -0.27 -4.17 -1.50
CA VAL A 157 -1.56 -3.82 -0.86
C VAL A 157 -1.31 -3.26 0.53
N LEU A 158 -1.92 -2.10 0.80
CA LEU A 158 -2.01 -1.49 2.12
C LEU A 158 -3.45 -1.60 2.65
N ASN A 159 -3.60 -2.15 3.84
CA ASN A 159 -4.86 -2.20 4.54
C ASN A 159 -5.13 -0.84 5.21
N ALA A 160 -6.15 -0.13 4.75
CA ALA A 160 -6.61 1.15 5.28
C ALA A 160 -7.83 0.99 6.23
N GLY A 161 -8.02 -0.24 6.71
CA GLY A 161 -9.09 -0.66 7.63
C GLY A 161 -9.99 -1.72 7.00
N ASP A 162 -10.14 -2.85 7.68
CA ASP A 162 -11.02 -3.94 7.28
C ASP A 162 -11.95 -4.37 8.43
N GLY A 163 -13.10 -3.76 8.48
CA GLY A 163 -14.12 -4.04 9.47
C GLY A 163 -13.65 -3.80 10.92
N ARG A 164 -13.67 -4.85 11.73
CA ARG A 164 -13.21 -4.83 13.13
C ARG A 164 -11.87 -5.54 13.33
N HIS A 165 -11.15 -5.82 12.27
CA HIS A 165 -9.95 -6.63 12.29
C HIS A 165 -8.69 -5.76 12.44
N GLU A 166 -8.27 -5.06 11.37
CA GLU A 166 -6.98 -4.37 11.35
C GLU A 166 -7.06 -2.98 10.67
N HIS A 167 -6.25 -2.07 11.17
CA HIS A 167 -5.90 -0.82 10.51
C HIS A 167 -4.42 -0.52 10.81
N PRO A 168 -3.48 -1.21 10.15
CA PRO A 168 -2.07 -1.21 10.52
C PRO A 168 -1.44 0.17 10.51
N THR A 169 -1.79 1.01 9.54
CA THR A 169 -1.24 2.38 9.49
C THR A 169 -1.74 3.26 10.65
N GLN A 170 -2.96 3.02 11.17
CA GLN A 170 -3.43 3.72 12.36
C GLN A 170 -2.67 3.23 13.61
N ALA A 171 -2.47 1.93 13.76
CA ALA A 171 -1.71 1.38 14.87
C ALA A 171 -0.26 1.91 14.90
N LEU A 172 0.39 1.98 13.73
CA LEU A 172 1.73 2.55 13.61
C LEU A 172 1.77 4.06 13.92
N LEU A 173 0.74 4.82 13.51
CA LEU A 173 0.60 6.25 13.83
C LEU A 173 0.44 6.47 15.35
N ASP A 174 -0.36 5.64 16.01
CA ASP A 174 -0.54 5.69 17.46
C ASP A 174 0.76 5.31 18.18
N ALA A 175 1.46 4.26 17.70
CA ALA A 175 2.76 3.85 18.23
C ALA A 175 3.80 4.98 18.10
N LEU A 176 3.86 5.68 16.95
CA LEU A 176 4.74 6.83 16.77
C LEU A 176 4.41 7.97 17.75
N THR A 177 3.12 8.22 17.93
CA THR A 177 2.65 9.25 18.87
C THR A 177 3.07 8.92 20.31
N ILE A 178 2.92 7.65 20.73
CA ILE A 178 3.34 7.18 22.05
C ILE A 178 4.87 7.29 22.20
N ARG A 179 5.63 6.83 21.19
CA ARG A 179 7.09 6.92 21.17
C ARG A 179 7.56 8.36 21.37
N ARG A 180 6.97 9.32 20.67
CA ARG A 180 7.31 10.75 20.79
C ARG A 180 6.93 11.36 22.13
N ALA A 181 5.88 10.86 22.78
CA ALA A 181 5.40 11.39 24.05
C ALA A 181 6.09 10.79 25.27
N LYS A 182 6.60 9.56 25.17
CA LYS A 182 7.15 8.81 26.30
C LYS A 182 8.65 8.54 26.22
N GLY A 183 9.26 8.69 25.08
CA GLY A 183 10.68 8.43 24.82
C GLY A 183 10.90 7.04 24.31
#